data_b74c0abc491eb221778be68cbb9e32cb
#
_entry.id   b74c0abc491eb221778be68cbb9e32cb
#
_cell.length_a   1.000
_cell.length_b   1.000
_cell.length_c   1.000
_cell.angle_alpha   90.00
_cell.angle_beta   90.00
_cell.angle_gamma   90.00
#
_symmetry.space_group_name_H-M   'P 1'
#
loop_
_entity.id
_entity.type
_entity.pdbx_description
1 polymer ?
#
loop_
_entity_poly.entity_id
_entity_poly.type
_entity_poly.pdbx_seq_one_letter_code
_entity_poly.pdbx_strand_id
1 'polypeptide(L)'
;TSKQSLMAKQIIDGCTAATYAAYALSEIATIYPITPVASMGETADKWGLAGRLNLMGNTMQVKEMESELGAAGATHGALAAGALATTFTASQGLLLMIPNMYKISGELLPAVFHVGARSIATHALSIFGDHQDVMACRATGFAMLASASVQEAEDLGFVAHIAAIDGSVPVLHFFDGWRTSNEMSTIDLVDYEKISPLVNWDKVNAFRAQAMNPEHPDLRGSAQNADVYFQNREAANRFYDAFPAVVQNVMDRYAAVTGRQYHLFDYVGVPDAEIVLVSMASSCEVIDETLSFLNAHGYKAGVIKVRLYRPFDAKAMIDALPASVKTIAVLDRTKEPGAQGEPLYQDVVTAVHTAGLNIKVIGGRYGLSSKEFDPAMVKAVCDEAMKPSPKQQFTVGIDDDVTHLSLDYDKTHFIITPPDVVQCEFYGMGSDGTVGATRQAASIIGNATGMYAQAYFQYSAKKSGGYTISQLRFGPRPVTSAYRIKNADYICCNKSNYVHRFTLLSNIKQGGIF
;
A
#
# COMPACT_ATOMS: atom_id res chain seq x y z
N THR A 1 3.10 37.19 -14.20
CA THR A 1 3.62 36.37 -13.09
C THR A 1 2.52 35.38 -12.71
N SER A 2 2.56 34.19 -13.31
CA SER A 2 1.70 33.07 -12.98
C SER A 2 1.97 32.68 -11.52
N LYS A 3 0.99 32.86 -10.65
CA LYS A 3 0.92 32.13 -9.39
C LYS A 3 0.79 30.66 -9.75
N GLN A 4 1.90 29.90 -9.81
CA GLN A 4 1.83 28.46 -9.64
C GLN A 4 1.15 28.24 -8.28
N SER A 5 -0.09 27.78 -8.29
CA SER A 5 -0.79 27.30 -7.10
C SER A 5 0.08 26.18 -6.54
N LEU A 6 0.80 26.47 -5.47
CA LEU A 6 1.53 25.46 -4.71
C LEU A 6 0.48 24.42 -4.26
N MET A 7 0.76 23.15 -4.50
CA MET A 7 0.01 22.06 -3.89
C MET A 7 -0.01 22.28 -2.38
N ALA A 8 -1.18 22.14 -1.75
CA ALA A 8 -1.32 22.45 -0.33
C ALA A 8 -0.67 21.33 0.48
N LYS A 9 0.39 21.63 1.22
CA LYS A 9 0.94 20.70 2.21
C LYS A 9 -0.10 20.44 3.28
N GLN A 10 -0.40 19.17 3.52
CA GLN A 10 -1.29 18.72 4.58
C GLN A 10 -0.71 17.52 5.30
N ILE A 11 -0.98 17.44 6.59
CA ILE A 11 -0.65 16.26 7.37
C ILE A 11 -1.91 15.45 7.57
N ILE A 12 -1.97 14.29 6.93
CA ILE A 12 -3.11 13.36 6.95
C ILE A 12 -2.64 11.92 7.03
N ASP A 13 -3.55 11.01 7.35
CA ASP A 13 -3.25 9.58 7.33
C ASP A 13 -3.56 8.94 5.97
N GLY A 14 -3.06 7.71 5.78
CA GLY A 14 -3.22 7.01 4.50
C GLY A 14 -4.66 6.69 4.15
N CYS A 15 -5.52 6.41 5.14
CA CYS A 15 -6.95 6.25 4.92
C CYS A 15 -7.58 7.54 4.35
N THR A 16 -7.26 8.68 4.94
CA THR A 16 -7.75 9.98 4.48
C THR A 16 -7.23 10.31 3.07
N ALA A 17 -5.96 10.02 2.81
CA ALA A 17 -5.32 10.24 1.51
C ALA A 17 -5.98 9.39 0.40
N ALA A 18 -6.17 8.10 0.62
CA ALA A 18 -6.85 7.21 -0.32
C ALA A 18 -8.34 7.58 -0.50
N THR A 19 -9.02 7.98 0.59
CA THR A 19 -10.41 8.44 0.53
C THR A 19 -10.54 9.70 -0.31
N TYR A 20 -9.55 10.59 -0.28
CA TYR A 20 -9.57 11.82 -1.06
C TYR A 20 -9.61 11.52 -2.57
N ALA A 21 -8.80 10.58 -3.03
CA ALA A 21 -8.81 10.13 -4.42
C ALA A 21 -10.12 9.38 -4.77
N ALA A 22 -10.55 8.47 -3.90
CA ALA A 22 -11.80 7.71 -4.10
C ALA A 22 -13.02 8.62 -4.20
N TYR A 23 -13.10 9.62 -3.32
CA TYR A 23 -14.20 10.57 -3.29
C TYR A 23 -14.29 11.40 -4.58
N ALA A 24 -13.14 11.79 -5.13
CA ALA A 24 -13.08 12.57 -6.36
C ALA A 24 -13.74 11.86 -7.55
N LEU A 25 -13.58 10.53 -7.64
CA LEU A 25 -13.87 9.74 -8.85
C LEU A 25 -14.92 8.65 -8.62
N SER A 26 -15.72 8.75 -7.55
CA SER A 26 -16.82 7.82 -7.29
C SER A 26 -18.09 8.56 -6.90
N GLU A 27 -19.22 8.04 -7.34
CA GLU A 27 -20.55 8.56 -7.02
C GLU A 27 -21.14 7.87 -5.78
N ILE A 28 -20.71 6.63 -5.55
CA ILE A 28 -21.16 5.81 -4.42
C ILE A 28 -20.01 4.95 -3.86
N ALA A 29 -19.93 4.87 -2.54
CA ALA A 29 -19.16 3.87 -1.81
C ALA A 29 -20.13 2.94 -1.07
N THR A 30 -20.06 1.65 -1.34
CA THR A 30 -20.81 0.64 -0.60
C THR A 30 -19.85 -0.12 0.31
N ILE A 31 -20.11 -0.09 1.61
CA ILE A 31 -19.14 -0.50 2.62
C ILE A 31 -19.74 -1.46 3.66
N TYR A 32 -18.88 -2.18 4.33
CA TYR A 32 -19.12 -2.75 5.65
C TYR A 32 -17.87 -2.45 6.49
N PRO A 33 -17.97 -1.57 7.50
CA PRO A 33 -16.80 -1.02 8.20
C PRO A 33 -15.92 -2.11 8.82
N ILE A 34 -14.64 -2.07 8.51
CA ILE A 34 -13.65 -3.02 9.03
C ILE A 34 -12.32 -2.31 9.35
N THR A 35 -11.69 -2.68 10.47
CA THR A 35 -10.33 -2.23 10.82
C THR A 35 -9.31 -2.79 9.82
N PRO A 36 -8.32 -2.01 9.31
CA PRO A 36 -7.95 -0.65 9.74
C PRO A 36 -8.56 0.49 8.90
N VAL A 37 -9.47 0.22 7.99
CA VAL A 37 -9.97 1.19 7.00
C VAL A 37 -11.38 1.72 7.27
N ALA A 38 -11.98 1.42 8.42
CA ALA A 38 -13.31 1.90 8.78
C ALA A 38 -13.44 3.45 8.67
N SER A 39 -12.37 4.19 9.00
CA SER A 39 -12.32 5.64 8.88
C SER A 39 -12.47 6.18 7.47
N MET A 40 -12.25 5.37 6.43
CA MET A 40 -12.44 5.80 5.03
C MET A 40 -13.92 6.08 4.74
N GLY A 41 -14.79 5.15 5.12
CA GLY A 41 -16.24 5.33 5.00
C GLY A 41 -16.75 6.49 5.83
N GLU A 42 -16.32 6.60 7.09
CA GLU A 42 -16.69 7.71 7.97
C GLU A 42 -16.25 9.07 7.41
N THR A 43 -15.06 9.15 6.82
CA THR A 43 -14.53 10.38 6.21
C THR A 43 -15.30 10.76 4.95
N ALA A 44 -15.58 9.79 4.09
CA ALA A 44 -16.37 10.01 2.88
C ALA A 44 -17.80 10.49 3.21
N ASP A 45 -18.45 9.88 4.21
CA ASP A 45 -19.78 10.26 4.66
C ASP A 45 -19.79 11.69 5.22
N LYS A 46 -18.83 12.02 6.09
CA LYS A 46 -18.67 13.40 6.62
C LYS A 46 -18.49 14.43 5.50
N TRP A 47 -17.71 14.13 4.47
CA TRP A 47 -17.54 15.05 3.34
C TRP A 47 -18.80 15.18 2.50
N GLY A 48 -19.54 14.10 2.29
CA GLY A 48 -20.84 14.13 1.62
C GLY A 48 -21.87 14.99 2.37
N LEU A 49 -21.98 14.78 3.68
CA LEU A 49 -22.86 15.58 4.55
C LEU A 49 -22.47 17.06 4.60
N ALA A 50 -21.18 17.37 4.48
CA ALA A 50 -20.68 18.74 4.40
C ALA A 50 -20.90 19.38 3.01
N GLY A 51 -21.48 18.66 2.05
CA GLY A 51 -21.76 19.16 0.71
C GLY A 51 -20.55 19.23 -0.22
N ARG A 52 -19.46 18.50 0.10
CA ARG A 52 -18.28 18.43 -0.78
C ARG A 52 -18.64 17.77 -2.10
N LEU A 53 -18.32 18.42 -3.21
CA LEU A 53 -18.56 17.87 -4.54
C LEU A 53 -17.37 17.03 -5.02
N ASN A 54 -17.67 15.91 -5.68
CA ASN A 54 -16.73 15.12 -6.47
C ASN A 54 -16.52 15.73 -7.88
N LEU A 55 -15.74 15.09 -8.73
CA LEU A 55 -15.47 15.58 -10.09
C LEU A 55 -16.68 15.48 -11.03
N MET A 56 -17.71 14.72 -10.67
CA MET A 56 -18.99 14.67 -11.40
C MET A 56 -19.98 15.75 -10.96
N GLY A 57 -19.61 16.59 -9.98
CA GLY A 57 -20.46 17.66 -9.46
C GLY A 57 -21.52 17.20 -8.45
N ASN A 58 -21.36 16.00 -7.89
CA ASN A 58 -22.25 15.41 -6.90
C ASN A 58 -21.52 15.15 -5.58
N THR A 59 -22.26 14.98 -4.49
CA THR A 59 -21.73 14.42 -3.26
C THR A 59 -21.66 12.91 -3.38
N MET A 60 -20.56 12.27 -2.92
CA MET A 60 -20.49 10.82 -2.84
C MET A 60 -21.50 10.30 -1.84
N GLN A 61 -22.27 9.30 -2.23
CA GLN A 61 -23.14 8.57 -1.32
C GLN A 61 -22.39 7.43 -0.66
N VAL A 62 -22.51 7.29 0.66
CA VAL A 62 -21.97 6.15 1.39
C VAL A 62 -23.13 5.27 1.85
N LYS A 63 -23.08 3.99 1.54
CA LYS A 63 -24.10 2.99 1.93
C LYS A 63 -23.45 1.86 2.71
N GLU A 64 -23.80 1.76 3.98
CA GLU A 64 -23.40 0.64 4.81
C GLU A 64 -24.35 -0.54 4.55
N MET A 65 -23.75 -1.71 4.36
CA MET A 65 -24.44 -2.95 4.02
C MET A 65 -24.41 -3.92 5.21
N GLU A 66 -25.05 -5.09 5.08
CA GLU A 66 -25.10 -6.10 6.15
C GLU A 66 -23.85 -6.97 6.25
N SER A 67 -23.01 -6.97 5.20
CA SER A 67 -21.73 -7.67 5.14
C SER A 67 -20.89 -7.18 3.97
N GLU A 68 -19.61 -7.56 3.94
CA GLU A 68 -18.72 -7.25 2.81
C GLU A 68 -19.21 -7.91 1.50
N LEU A 69 -19.80 -9.10 1.56
CA LEU A 69 -20.43 -9.72 0.39
C LEU A 69 -21.57 -8.85 -0.16
N GLY A 70 -22.41 -8.32 0.74
CA GLY A 70 -23.47 -7.37 0.38
C GLY A 70 -22.91 -6.07 -0.19
N ALA A 71 -21.83 -5.54 0.38
CA ALA A 71 -21.13 -4.35 -0.12
C ALA A 71 -20.61 -4.58 -1.56
N ALA A 72 -19.94 -5.70 -1.81
CA ALA A 72 -19.45 -6.04 -3.15
C ALA A 72 -20.58 -6.23 -4.16
N GLY A 73 -21.69 -6.87 -3.74
CA GLY A 73 -22.89 -7.03 -4.57
C GLY A 73 -23.52 -5.68 -4.92
N ALA A 74 -23.62 -4.77 -3.97
CA ALA A 74 -24.14 -3.42 -4.19
C ALA A 74 -23.20 -2.58 -5.07
N THR A 75 -21.85 -2.71 -4.90
CA THR A 75 -20.87 -2.09 -5.81
C THR A 75 -21.08 -2.60 -7.24
N HIS A 76 -21.20 -3.92 -7.43
CA HIS A 76 -21.45 -4.52 -8.74
C HIS A 76 -22.76 -3.98 -9.36
N GLY A 77 -23.84 -3.95 -8.58
CA GLY A 77 -25.13 -3.41 -9.03
C GLY A 77 -25.07 -1.93 -9.42
N ALA A 78 -24.37 -1.11 -8.66
CA ALA A 78 -24.16 0.30 -8.96
C ALA A 78 -23.37 0.50 -10.28
N LEU A 79 -22.30 -0.27 -10.48
CA LEU A 79 -21.53 -0.27 -11.72
C LEU A 79 -22.38 -0.72 -12.92
N ALA A 80 -23.17 -1.78 -12.77
CA ALA A 80 -24.10 -2.26 -13.81
C ALA A 80 -25.18 -1.23 -14.15
N ALA A 81 -25.52 -0.36 -13.20
CA ALA A 81 -26.45 0.78 -13.40
C ALA A 81 -25.74 2.04 -13.95
N GLY A 82 -24.44 1.99 -14.21
CA GLY A 82 -23.67 3.09 -14.82
C GLY A 82 -23.10 4.11 -13.83
N ALA A 83 -23.14 3.84 -12.52
CA ALA A 83 -22.51 4.69 -11.53
C ALA A 83 -21.06 4.26 -11.28
N LEU A 84 -20.15 5.22 -11.17
CA LEU A 84 -18.78 4.94 -10.70
C LEU A 84 -18.84 4.62 -9.21
N ALA A 85 -18.43 3.41 -8.86
CA ALA A 85 -18.59 2.88 -7.51
C ALA A 85 -17.27 2.35 -6.94
N THR A 86 -17.13 2.46 -5.62
CA THR A 86 -15.95 2.01 -4.86
C THR A 86 -16.36 1.31 -3.58
N THR A 87 -15.39 0.64 -2.94
CA THR A 87 -15.53 0.08 -1.59
C THR A 87 -14.21 0.14 -0.83
N PHE A 88 -14.29 0.09 0.50
CA PHE A 88 -13.18 0.11 1.43
C PHE A 88 -13.24 -1.13 2.31
N THR A 89 -12.18 -1.95 2.29
CA THR A 89 -12.21 -3.25 2.97
C THR A 89 -10.83 -3.76 3.38
N ALA A 90 -10.77 -4.89 4.06
CA ALA A 90 -9.57 -5.57 4.52
C ALA A 90 -9.86 -7.03 4.89
N SER A 91 -8.82 -7.89 4.93
CA SER A 91 -8.85 -9.21 5.57
C SER A 91 -10.00 -10.12 5.06
N GLN A 92 -10.72 -10.76 5.99
CA GLN A 92 -11.88 -11.60 5.66
C GLN A 92 -12.95 -10.85 4.85
N GLY A 93 -13.09 -9.54 5.07
CA GLY A 93 -14.02 -8.73 4.30
C GLY A 93 -13.70 -8.76 2.82
N LEU A 94 -12.42 -8.60 2.46
CA LEU A 94 -11.96 -8.72 1.08
C LEU A 94 -12.18 -10.14 0.53
N LEU A 95 -11.92 -11.18 1.33
CA LEU A 95 -12.15 -12.57 0.91
C LEU A 95 -13.63 -12.84 0.59
N LEU A 96 -14.56 -12.27 1.35
CA LEU A 96 -15.99 -12.38 1.08
C LEU A 96 -16.41 -11.68 -0.22
N MET A 97 -15.63 -10.74 -0.71
CA MET A 97 -15.89 -10.02 -1.97
C MET A 97 -15.45 -10.79 -3.22
N ILE A 98 -14.62 -11.82 -3.09
CA ILE A 98 -13.98 -12.54 -4.21
C ILE A 98 -14.99 -12.99 -5.29
N PRO A 99 -16.14 -13.60 -4.98
CA PRO A 99 -17.10 -13.99 -6.01
C PRO A 99 -17.59 -12.82 -6.88
N ASN A 100 -17.85 -11.67 -6.24
CA ASN A 100 -18.24 -10.45 -6.96
C ASN A 100 -17.07 -9.82 -7.71
N MET A 101 -15.84 -9.93 -7.20
CA MET A 101 -14.64 -9.47 -7.92
C MET A 101 -14.48 -10.19 -9.26
N TYR A 102 -14.67 -11.52 -9.29
CA TYR A 102 -14.68 -12.28 -10.56
C TYR A 102 -15.77 -11.81 -11.51
N LYS A 103 -16.94 -11.44 -11.00
CA LYS A 103 -18.05 -10.91 -11.83
C LYS A 103 -17.71 -9.53 -12.39
N ILE A 104 -17.26 -8.63 -11.55
CA ILE A 104 -16.89 -7.25 -11.94
C ILE A 104 -15.78 -7.27 -13.00
N SER A 105 -14.75 -8.08 -12.81
CA SER A 105 -13.64 -8.20 -13.77
C SER A 105 -14.08 -8.89 -15.07
N GLY A 106 -14.91 -9.92 -14.97
CA GLY A 106 -15.43 -10.63 -16.13
C GLY A 106 -16.36 -9.76 -17.01
N GLU A 107 -16.99 -8.77 -16.42
CA GLU A 107 -17.81 -7.76 -17.12
C GLU A 107 -17.02 -6.50 -17.50
N LEU A 108 -15.71 -6.43 -17.22
CA LEU A 108 -14.82 -5.31 -17.52
C LEU A 108 -15.33 -3.97 -16.98
N LEU A 109 -15.85 -3.97 -15.76
CA LEU A 109 -16.40 -2.78 -15.11
C LEU A 109 -15.29 -1.99 -14.38
N PRO A 110 -15.27 -0.65 -14.48
CA PRO A 110 -14.19 0.19 -13.94
C PRO A 110 -14.34 0.44 -12.43
N ALA A 111 -14.30 -0.62 -11.63
CA ALA A 111 -14.34 -0.54 -10.17
C ALA A 111 -12.96 -0.26 -9.58
N VAL A 112 -12.92 0.43 -8.44
CA VAL A 112 -11.72 0.49 -7.61
C VAL A 112 -12.08 0.06 -6.19
N PHE A 113 -11.37 -0.97 -5.68
CA PHE A 113 -11.45 -1.41 -4.29
C PHE A 113 -10.21 -0.90 -3.57
N HIS A 114 -10.39 -0.09 -2.53
CA HIS A 114 -9.29 0.36 -1.69
C HIS A 114 -9.15 -0.56 -0.48
N VAL A 115 -7.95 -1.08 -0.28
CA VAL A 115 -7.69 -2.11 0.74
C VAL A 115 -6.54 -1.69 1.64
N GLY A 116 -6.82 -1.55 2.93
CA GLY A 116 -5.77 -1.55 3.95
C GLY A 116 -5.38 -2.99 4.26
N ALA A 117 -4.34 -3.48 3.59
CA ALA A 117 -3.97 -4.88 3.59
C ALA A 117 -3.75 -5.41 5.02
N ARG A 118 -4.42 -6.49 5.37
CA ARG A 118 -4.49 -7.05 6.72
C ARG A 118 -4.44 -8.57 6.70
N SER A 119 -3.81 -9.14 7.74
CA SER A 119 -3.78 -10.59 7.99
C SER A 119 -5.16 -11.22 7.89
N ILE A 120 -5.21 -12.41 7.34
CA ILE A 120 -6.41 -13.25 7.37
C ILE A 120 -6.42 -14.13 8.62
N ALA A 121 -7.60 -14.50 9.11
CA ALA A 121 -7.73 -15.45 10.21
C ALA A 121 -7.35 -16.85 9.72
N THR A 122 -6.36 -17.45 10.36
CA THR A 122 -5.90 -18.81 10.11
C THR A 122 -5.91 -19.60 11.43
N HIS A 123 -4.74 -19.90 12.00
CA HIS A 123 -4.64 -20.50 13.35
C HIS A 123 -5.12 -19.54 14.45
N ALA A 124 -5.08 -18.23 14.20
CA ALA A 124 -5.57 -17.18 15.08
C ALA A 124 -6.03 -15.98 14.27
N LEU A 125 -6.85 -15.13 14.87
CA LEU A 125 -7.20 -13.81 14.35
C LEU A 125 -6.06 -12.82 14.64
N SER A 126 -5.65 -12.07 13.63
CA SER A 126 -4.87 -10.86 13.80
C SER A 126 -5.52 -9.69 13.06
N ILE A 127 -5.57 -8.53 13.72
CA ILE A 127 -6.09 -7.29 13.11
C ILE A 127 -5.00 -6.48 12.41
N PHE A 128 -3.74 -6.91 12.50
CA PHE A 128 -2.59 -6.16 12.01
C PHE A 128 -2.27 -6.48 10.54
N GLY A 129 -1.45 -5.62 9.94
CA GLY A 129 -1.21 -5.59 8.50
C GLY A 129 -0.28 -6.68 7.98
N ASP A 130 -0.64 -7.25 6.85
CA ASP A 130 0.21 -7.98 5.91
C ASP A 130 -0.55 -8.12 4.57
N HIS A 131 0.00 -8.85 3.60
CA HIS A 131 -0.57 -8.95 2.25
C HIS A 131 -1.33 -10.27 2.00
N GLN A 132 -1.67 -11.05 3.02
CA GLN A 132 -2.34 -12.35 2.81
C GLN A 132 -3.71 -12.19 2.14
N ASP A 133 -4.47 -11.16 2.49
CA ASP A 133 -5.78 -10.87 1.94
C ASP A 133 -5.71 -10.47 0.45
N VAL A 134 -4.87 -9.51 0.10
CA VAL A 134 -4.73 -9.06 -1.30
C VAL A 134 -4.12 -10.14 -2.18
N MET A 135 -3.19 -10.95 -1.68
CA MET A 135 -2.62 -12.06 -2.42
C MET A 135 -3.64 -13.17 -2.70
N ALA A 136 -4.62 -13.39 -1.82
CA ALA A 136 -5.73 -14.30 -2.08
C ALA A 136 -6.60 -13.84 -3.26
N CYS A 137 -6.62 -12.54 -3.58
CA CYS A 137 -7.40 -11.96 -4.66
C CYS A 137 -6.66 -11.88 -6.02
N ARG A 138 -5.38 -12.25 -6.10
CA ARG A 138 -4.53 -12.08 -7.29
C ARG A 138 -5.05 -12.76 -8.56
N ALA A 139 -5.92 -13.75 -8.42
CA ALA A 139 -6.52 -14.49 -9.54
C ALA A 139 -7.89 -13.95 -9.99
N THR A 140 -8.43 -12.93 -9.32
CA THR A 140 -9.80 -12.44 -9.58
C THR A 140 -9.96 -11.65 -10.87
N GLY A 141 -8.85 -11.22 -11.49
CA GLY A 141 -8.87 -10.33 -12.64
C GLY A 141 -8.88 -8.84 -12.29
N PHE A 142 -8.86 -8.48 -11.00
CA PHE A 142 -8.55 -7.12 -10.59
C PHE A 142 -7.06 -6.84 -10.84
N ALA A 143 -6.77 -5.71 -11.46
CA ALA A 143 -5.41 -5.19 -11.44
C ALA A 143 -5.03 -4.84 -10.01
N MET A 144 -3.77 -5.01 -9.63
CA MET A 144 -3.32 -4.80 -8.26
C MET A 144 -2.25 -3.73 -8.22
N LEU A 145 -2.57 -2.61 -7.57
CA LEU A 145 -1.71 -1.44 -7.47
C LEU A 145 -1.35 -1.18 -6.01
N ALA A 146 -0.06 -1.21 -5.68
CA ALA A 146 0.48 -1.09 -4.32
C ALA A 146 1.04 0.31 -4.05
N SER A 147 0.66 0.93 -2.94
CA SER A 147 1.20 2.20 -2.46
C SER A 147 2.14 2.01 -1.27
N ALA A 148 3.31 2.66 -1.31
CA ALA A 148 4.35 2.52 -0.32
C ALA A 148 4.25 3.53 0.85
N SER A 149 3.56 4.64 0.65
CA SER A 149 3.48 5.75 1.62
C SER A 149 2.12 6.42 1.61
N VAL A 150 1.90 7.34 2.53
CA VAL A 150 0.68 8.16 2.58
C VAL A 150 0.54 9.02 1.32
N GLN A 151 1.65 9.57 0.80
CA GLN A 151 1.63 10.30 -0.48
C GLN A 151 1.23 9.38 -1.63
N GLU A 152 1.80 8.20 -1.71
CA GLU A 152 1.43 7.23 -2.76
C GLU A 152 -0.01 6.73 -2.61
N ALA A 153 -0.57 6.68 -1.39
CA ALA A 153 -1.98 6.30 -1.18
C ALA A 153 -2.95 7.30 -1.84
N GLU A 154 -2.62 8.61 -1.85
CA GLU A 154 -3.34 9.59 -2.64
C GLU A 154 -3.08 9.42 -4.14
N ASP A 155 -1.81 9.50 -4.52
CA ASP A 155 -1.38 9.58 -5.92
C ASP A 155 -1.82 8.35 -6.72
N LEU A 156 -1.50 7.16 -6.21
CA LEU A 156 -1.89 5.90 -6.86
C LEU A 156 -3.38 5.58 -6.69
N GLY A 157 -4.04 6.19 -5.72
CA GLY A 157 -5.50 6.20 -5.62
C GLY A 157 -6.12 6.88 -6.85
N PHE A 158 -5.65 8.06 -7.25
CA PHE A 158 -6.07 8.72 -8.48
C PHE A 158 -5.71 7.90 -9.73
N VAL A 159 -4.47 7.40 -9.79
CA VAL A 159 -4.02 6.55 -10.90
C VAL A 159 -4.93 5.32 -11.06
N ALA A 160 -5.30 4.67 -9.96
CA ALA A 160 -6.18 3.49 -9.96
C ALA A 160 -7.54 3.78 -10.61
N HIS A 161 -8.20 4.87 -10.20
CA HIS A 161 -9.50 5.24 -10.75
C HIS A 161 -9.43 5.63 -12.24
N ILE A 162 -8.45 6.46 -12.60
CA ILE A 162 -8.30 6.91 -13.99
C ILE A 162 -7.94 5.73 -14.90
N ALA A 163 -7.02 4.86 -14.46
CA ALA A 163 -6.63 3.67 -15.22
C ALA A 163 -7.78 2.66 -15.37
N ALA A 164 -8.60 2.47 -14.32
CA ALA A 164 -9.77 1.61 -14.40
C ALA A 164 -10.76 2.10 -15.48
N ILE A 165 -10.99 3.41 -15.55
CA ILE A 165 -11.85 4.05 -16.57
C ILE A 165 -11.21 3.89 -17.95
N ASP A 166 -9.93 4.22 -18.10
CA ASP A 166 -9.24 4.21 -19.40
C ASP A 166 -9.08 2.80 -19.97
N GLY A 167 -8.84 1.81 -19.10
CA GLY A 167 -8.56 0.43 -19.50
C GLY A 167 -9.74 -0.54 -19.42
N SER A 168 -10.86 -0.14 -18.80
CA SER A 168 -12.00 -1.03 -18.51
C SER A 168 -11.60 -2.28 -17.71
N VAL A 169 -10.64 -2.16 -16.80
CA VAL A 169 -10.18 -3.22 -15.91
C VAL A 169 -10.33 -2.71 -14.47
N PRO A 170 -11.01 -3.47 -13.58
CA PRO A 170 -11.12 -3.06 -12.20
C PRO A 170 -9.78 -3.12 -11.48
N VAL A 171 -9.57 -2.24 -10.50
CA VAL A 171 -8.32 -2.12 -9.76
C VAL A 171 -8.55 -2.37 -8.26
N LEU A 172 -7.71 -3.21 -7.69
CA LEU A 172 -7.50 -3.34 -6.26
C LEU A 172 -6.29 -2.45 -5.90
N HIS A 173 -6.57 -1.28 -5.37
CA HIS A 173 -5.57 -0.37 -4.84
C HIS A 173 -5.35 -0.70 -3.38
N PHE A 174 -4.12 -1.06 -3.00
CA PHE A 174 -3.82 -1.44 -1.62
C PHE A 174 -2.59 -0.76 -1.05
N PHE A 175 -2.58 -0.64 0.23
CA PHE A 175 -1.49 -0.13 1.06
C PHE A 175 -1.48 -0.87 2.40
N ASP A 176 -0.35 -0.84 3.10
CA ASP A 176 -0.22 -1.58 4.35
C ASP A 176 -1.19 -1.09 5.41
N GLY A 177 -2.01 -2.02 5.93
CA GLY A 177 -2.83 -1.80 7.10
C GLY A 177 -1.98 -1.42 8.30
N TRP A 178 -2.44 -0.46 9.08
CA TRP A 178 -1.78 0.18 10.22
C TRP A 178 -0.55 1.01 9.83
N ARG A 179 0.43 0.46 9.13
CA ARG A 179 1.67 1.18 8.82
C ARG A 179 1.42 2.36 7.89
N THR A 180 0.73 2.17 6.78
CA THR A 180 0.36 3.28 5.87
C THR A 180 -1.02 3.82 6.18
N SER A 181 -2.01 2.94 6.41
CA SER A 181 -3.41 3.35 6.59
C SER A 181 -3.62 4.34 7.73
N ASN A 182 -2.92 4.17 8.85
CA ASN A 182 -3.07 4.98 10.07
C ASN A 182 -1.84 5.84 10.40
N GLU A 183 -0.79 5.76 9.60
CA GLU A 183 0.35 6.65 9.70
C GLU A 183 -0.04 8.04 9.19
N MET A 184 0.24 9.07 9.97
CA MET A 184 0.13 10.45 9.53
C MET A 184 1.44 10.89 8.89
N SER A 185 1.36 11.52 7.73
CA SER A 185 2.52 12.12 7.04
C SER A 185 2.16 13.44 6.42
N THR A 186 3.13 14.35 6.36
CA THR A 186 2.99 15.57 5.58
C THR A 186 3.10 15.21 4.10
N ILE A 187 2.04 15.46 3.34
CA ILE A 187 1.96 15.20 1.91
C ILE A 187 1.65 16.48 1.12
N ASP A 188 1.91 16.44 -0.17
CA ASP A 188 1.51 17.48 -1.11
C ASP A 188 0.18 17.08 -1.77
N LEU A 189 -0.93 17.54 -1.20
CA LEU A 189 -2.29 17.21 -1.65
C LEU A 189 -2.59 17.87 -3.00
N VAL A 190 -3.15 17.12 -3.96
CA VAL A 190 -3.45 17.60 -5.31
C VAL A 190 -4.89 18.13 -5.39
N ASP A 191 -5.08 19.34 -5.87
CA ASP A 191 -6.41 19.88 -6.08
C ASP A 191 -7.20 19.12 -7.16
N TYR A 192 -8.50 18.92 -6.95
CA TYR A 192 -9.40 18.25 -7.89
C TYR A 192 -9.42 18.90 -9.28
N GLU A 193 -9.25 20.24 -9.35
CA GLU A 193 -9.18 20.98 -10.62
C GLU A 193 -8.01 20.55 -11.49
N LYS A 194 -6.90 20.07 -10.89
CA LYS A 194 -5.74 19.51 -11.61
C LYS A 194 -5.96 18.07 -12.06
N ILE A 195 -6.81 17.34 -11.37
CA ILE A 195 -7.14 15.93 -11.69
C ILE A 195 -8.19 15.83 -12.80
N SER A 196 -9.18 16.73 -12.80
CA SER A 196 -10.28 16.69 -13.77
C SER A 196 -9.84 16.58 -15.25
N PRO A 197 -8.80 17.30 -15.71
CA PRO A 197 -8.29 17.17 -17.09
C PRO A 197 -7.62 15.84 -17.40
N LEU A 198 -7.24 15.07 -16.38
CA LEU A 198 -6.62 13.74 -16.55
C LEU A 198 -7.67 12.65 -16.82
N VAL A 199 -8.93 12.92 -16.48
CA VAL A 199 -10.03 11.95 -16.63
C VAL A 199 -10.51 11.94 -18.08
N ASN A 200 -10.62 10.76 -18.65
CA ASN A 200 -11.24 10.59 -19.97
C ASN A 200 -12.77 10.54 -19.83
N TRP A 201 -13.40 11.70 -19.91
CA TRP A 201 -14.85 11.84 -19.74
C TRP A 201 -15.64 11.13 -20.84
N ASP A 202 -15.09 10.95 -22.03
CA ASP A 202 -15.74 10.18 -23.10
C ASP A 202 -15.81 8.70 -22.73
N LYS A 203 -14.78 8.17 -22.06
CA LYS A 203 -14.80 6.81 -21.50
C LYS A 203 -15.82 6.66 -20.37
N VAL A 204 -15.94 7.66 -19.50
CA VAL A 204 -16.99 7.70 -18.44
C VAL A 204 -18.38 7.68 -19.08
N ASN A 205 -18.61 8.51 -20.11
CA ASN A 205 -19.88 8.55 -20.82
C ASN A 205 -20.18 7.26 -21.58
N ALA A 206 -19.17 6.64 -22.20
CA ALA A 206 -19.30 5.34 -22.85
C ALA A 206 -19.66 4.22 -21.83
N PHE A 207 -19.03 4.23 -20.67
CA PHE A 207 -19.38 3.32 -19.57
C PHE A 207 -20.84 3.52 -19.11
N ARG A 208 -21.28 4.75 -18.92
CA ARG A 208 -22.67 5.08 -18.54
C ARG A 208 -23.67 4.66 -19.62
N ALA A 209 -23.30 4.80 -20.88
CA ALA A 209 -24.17 4.38 -21.99
C ALA A 209 -24.39 2.85 -22.06
N GLN A 210 -23.52 2.06 -21.43
CA GLN A 210 -23.66 0.61 -21.28
C GLN A 210 -24.47 0.19 -20.06
N ALA A 211 -25.01 1.15 -19.30
CA ALA A 211 -25.85 0.83 -18.14
C ALA A 211 -27.08 -0.02 -18.55
N MET A 212 -27.49 -0.90 -17.64
CA MET A 212 -28.71 -1.69 -17.86
C MET A 212 -29.90 -0.76 -18.06
N ASN A 213 -30.53 -0.84 -19.22
CA ASN A 213 -31.64 0.01 -19.62
C ASN A 213 -32.71 -0.85 -20.34
N PRO A 214 -33.99 -0.78 -19.91
CA PRO A 214 -35.09 -1.51 -20.58
C PRO A 214 -35.24 -1.18 -22.06
N GLU A 215 -34.91 0.05 -22.48
CA GLU A 215 -35.00 0.48 -23.88
C GLU A 215 -33.85 -0.07 -24.75
N HIS A 216 -32.72 -0.42 -24.10
CA HIS A 216 -31.54 -1.02 -24.74
C HIS A 216 -31.09 -2.23 -23.89
N PRO A 217 -31.86 -3.34 -23.93
CA PRO A 217 -31.57 -4.48 -23.08
C PRO A 217 -30.25 -5.14 -23.47
N ASP A 218 -29.43 -5.43 -22.46
CA ASP A 218 -28.18 -6.16 -22.59
C ASP A 218 -28.19 -7.39 -21.69
N LEU A 219 -27.65 -8.49 -22.18
CA LEU A 219 -27.58 -9.75 -21.42
C LEU A 219 -26.23 -9.89 -20.74
N ARG A 220 -26.20 -9.71 -19.42
CA ARG A 220 -25.00 -9.87 -18.59
C ARG A 220 -25.12 -11.07 -17.68
N GLY A 221 -23.99 -11.76 -17.45
CA GLY A 221 -23.93 -12.86 -16.50
C GLY A 221 -24.77 -14.07 -16.85
N SER A 222 -24.99 -14.32 -18.14
CA SER A 222 -25.69 -15.51 -18.61
C SER A 222 -24.87 -16.79 -18.38
N ALA A 223 -25.56 -17.95 -18.36
CA ALA A 223 -24.89 -19.25 -18.41
C ALA A 223 -24.32 -19.53 -19.80
N GLN A 224 -23.10 -20.04 -19.85
CA GLN A 224 -22.45 -20.45 -21.09
C GLN A 224 -22.03 -21.93 -21.00
N ASN A 225 -22.15 -22.64 -22.11
CA ASN A 225 -21.70 -24.02 -22.23
C ASN A 225 -20.22 -24.09 -22.63
N ALA A 226 -19.68 -25.30 -22.63
CA ALA A 226 -18.25 -25.55 -22.88
C ALA A 226 -17.77 -25.09 -24.26
N ASP A 227 -18.66 -24.98 -25.22
CA ASP A 227 -18.38 -24.57 -26.60
C ASP A 227 -17.99 -23.09 -26.74
N VAL A 228 -18.42 -22.22 -25.81
CA VAL A 228 -18.15 -20.77 -25.88
C VAL A 228 -17.43 -20.19 -24.66
N TYR A 229 -17.54 -20.83 -23.48
CA TYR A 229 -17.03 -20.25 -22.23
C TYR A 229 -15.51 -19.98 -22.27
N PHE A 230 -14.72 -20.97 -22.70
CA PHE A 230 -13.27 -20.83 -22.74
C PHE A 230 -12.82 -19.72 -23.70
N GLN A 231 -13.40 -19.70 -24.90
CA GLN A 231 -13.10 -18.65 -25.88
C GLN A 231 -13.45 -17.26 -25.38
N ASN A 232 -14.57 -17.10 -24.67
CA ASN A 232 -14.96 -15.81 -24.10
C ASN A 232 -14.03 -15.38 -22.96
N ARG A 233 -13.50 -16.33 -22.16
CA ARG A 233 -12.48 -16.03 -21.16
C ARG A 233 -11.19 -15.51 -21.81
N GLU A 234 -10.74 -16.12 -22.91
CA GLU A 234 -9.54 -15.69 -23.64
C GLU A 234 -9.74 -14.33 -24.35
N ALA A 235 -10.95 -13.98 -24.76
CA ALA A 235 -11.25 -12.71 -25.41
C ALA A 235 -10.96 -11.49 -24.52
N ALA A 236 -10.91 -11.66 -23.20
CA ALA A 236 -10.55 -10.62 -22.26
C ALA A 236 -9.04 -10.30 -22.24
N ASN A 237 -8.16 -11.19 -22.76
CA ASN A 237 -6.71 -11.04 -22.69
C ASN A 237 -6.25 -9.69 -23.26
N ARG A 238 -6.87 -9.21 -24.35
CA ARG A 238 -6.53 -7.91 -24.96
C ARG A 238 -6.59 -6.72 -24.01
N PHE A 239 -7.49 -6.76 -23.00
CA PHE A 239 -7.61 -5.70 -21.99
C PHE A 239 -6.46 -5.79 -20.98
N TYR A 240 -6.14 -7.00 -20.53
CA TYR A 240 -5.08 -7.24 -19.56
C TYR A 240 -3.68 -7.04 -20.15
N ASP A 241 -3.47 -7.43 -21.42
CA ASP A 241 -2.20 -7.22 -22.12
C ASP A 241 -1.92 -5.72 -22.35
N ALA A 242 -2.97 -4.93 -22.59
CA ALA A 242 -2.85 -3.47 -22.77
C ALA A 242 -2.76 -2.70 -21.44
N PHE A 243 -3.22 -3.26 -20.34
CA PHE A 243 -3.43 -2.51 -19.09
C PHE A 243 -2.15 -1.95 -18.46
N PRO A 244 -0.99 -2.64 -18.46
CA PRO A 244 0.26 -2.07 -17.97
C PRO A 244 0.62 -0.75 -18.66
N ALA A 245 0.48 -0.68 -19.98
CA ALA A 245 0.72 0.54 -20.73
C ALA A 245 -0.30 1.65 -20.42
N VAL A 246 -1.56 1.29 -20.15
CA VAL A 246 -2.58 2.24 -19.68
C VAL A 246 -2.19 2.83 -18.33
N VAL A 247 -1.79 2.00 -17.37
CA VAL A 247 -1.38 2.47 -16.03
C VAL A 247 -0.15 3.38 -16.14
N GLN A 248 0.87 3.00 -16.91
CA GLN A 248 2.05 3.84 -17.11
C GLN A 248 1.70 5.18 -17.75
N ASN A 249 0.84 5.19 -18.76
CA ASN A 249 0.38 6.45 -19.37
C ASN A 249 -0.35 7.36 -18.37
N VAL A 250 -1.16 6.79 -17.49
CA VAL A 250 -1.82 7.56 -16.42
C VAL A 250 -0.79 8.11 -15.44
N MET A 251 0.21 7.33 -15.02
CA MET A 251 1.30 7.78 -14.16
C MET A 251 2.07 8.95 -14.81
N ASP A 252 2.35 8.87 -16.11
CA ASP A 252 3.06 9.93 -16.84
C ASP A 252 2.24 11.23 -16.93
N ARG A 253 0.93 11.12 -17.20
CA ARG A 253 0.02 12.27 -17.18
C ARG A 253 -0.10 12.87 -15.78
N TYR A 254 -0.12 12.03 -14.76
CA TYR A 254 -0.15 12.47 -13.36
C TYR A 254 1.14 13.20 -12.98
N ALA A 255 2.29 12.69 -13.42
CA ALA A 255 3.59 13.34 -13.22
C ALA A 255 3.67 14.72 -13.88
N ALA A 256 3.10 14.89 -15.07
CA ALA A 256 3.05 16.19 -15.76
C ALA A 256 2.31 17.27 -14.93
N VAL A 257 1.37 16.88 -14.09
CA VAL A 257 0.57 17.78 -13.26
C VAL A 257 1.20 18.00 -11.88
N THR A 258 1.82 16.96 -11.30
CA THR A 258 2.28 16.96 -9.91
C THR A 258 3.80 17.07 -9.77
N GLY A 259 4.55 16.73 -10.82
CA GLY A 259 6.00 16.59 -10.76
C GLY A 259 6.46 15.27 -10.11
N ARG A 260 5.55 14.41 -9.65
CA ARG A 260 5.86 13.12 -9.05
C ARG A 260 5.71 11.99 -10.08
N GLN A 261 6.84 11.46 -10.52
CA GLN A 261 6.90 10.37 -11.50
C GLN A 261 6.88 9.02 -10.81
N TYR A 262 6.00 8.13 -11.29
CA TYR A 262 5.92 6.74 -10.90
C TYR A 262 6.02 5.84 -12.13
N HIS A 263 6.60 4.65 -11.92
CA HIS A 263 6.61 3.59 -12.93
C HIS A 263 6.00 2.31 -12.35
N LEU A 264 5.65 1.38 -13.25
CA LEU A 264 5.12 0.06 -12.83
C LEU A 264 6.09 -0.65 -11.88
N PHE A 265 7.39 -0.50 -12.18
CA PHE A 265 8.52 -0.96 -11.37
C PHE A 265 9.57 0.16 -11.34
N ASP A 266 9.87 0.68 -10.16
CA ASP A 266 10.91 1.68 -9.99
C ASP A 266 12.16 1.09 -9.38
N TYR A 267 13.29 1.24 -10.07
CA TYR A 267 14.59 0.90 -9.52
C TYR A 267 15.17 2.08 -8.76
N VAL A 268 15.62 1.82 -7.53
CA VAL A 268 16.38 2.77 -6.71
C VAL A 268 17.63 2.08 -6.18
N GLY A 269 18.79 2.69 -6.35
CA GLY A 269 20.08 2.14 -5.88
C GLY A 269 21.25 2.61 -6.72
N VAL A 270 22.40 1.95 -6.56
CA VAL A 270 23.57 2.25 -7.37
C VAL A 270 23.47 1.60 -8.76
N PRO A 271 23.98 2.25 -9.82
CA PRO A 271 23.81 1.76 -11.19
C PRO A 271 24.56 0.45 -11.48
N ASP A 272 25.54 0.09 -10.66
CA ASP A 272 26.33 -1.13 -10.73
C ASP A 272 25.97 -2.11 -9.59
N ALA A 273 24.73 -2.13 -9.15
CA ALA A 273 24.27 -3.01 -8.09
C ALA A 273 24.42 -4.49 -8.48
N GLU A 274 24.99 -5.26 -7.58
CA GLU A 274 25.13 -6.72 -7.70
C GLU A 274 23.99 -7.47 -7.02
N ILE A 275 23.30 -6.80 -6.10
CA ILE A 275 22.15 -7.31 -5.36
C ILE A 275 20.99 -6.37 -5.58
N VAL A 276 19.83 -6.94 -5.91
CA VAL A 276 18.56 -6.18 -5.99
C VAL A 276 17.52 -6.84 -5.10
N LEU A 277 16.95 -6.06 -4.21
CA LEU A 277 15.77 -6.44 -3.46
C LEU A 277 14.52 -6.12 -4.31
N VAL A 278 13.49 -6.96 -4.20
CA VAL A 278 12.20 -6.71 -4.85
C VAL A 278 11.11 -6.77 -3.79
N SER A 279 10.35 -5.70 -3.64
CA SER A 279 9.31 -5.62 -2.61
C SER A 279 8.15 -4.70 -3.02
N MET A 280 7.09 -4.69 -2.21
CA MET A 280 5.88 -3.88 -2.39
C MET A 280 5.52 -3.12 -1.12
N ALA A 281 4.75 -2.03 -1.28
CA ALA A 281 4.18 -1.23 -0.21
C ALA A 281 5.24 -0.65 0.75
N SER A 282 4.94 -0.49 2.04
CA SER A 282 5.74 0.31 2.97
C SER A 282 7.17 -0.18 3.22
N SER A 283 7.45 -1.46 2.99
CA SER A 283 8.82 -1.97 3.08
C SER A 283 9.76 -1.33 2.06
N CYS A 284 9.24 -0.84 0.93
CA CYS A 284 10.03 -0.13 -0.07
C CYS A 284 10.70 1.11 0.49
N GLU A 285 10.03 1.84 1.38
CA GLU A 285 10.59 3.03 2.05
C GLU A 285 11.73 2.64 3.02
N VAL A 286 11.54 1.59 3.80
CA VAL A 286 12.58 1.07 4.72
C VAL A 286 13.81 0.61 3.95
N ILE A 287 13.59 -0.11 2.83
CA ILE A 287 14.69 -0.63 2.00
C ILE A 287 15.45 0.53 1.36
N ASP A 288 14.75 1.51 0.77
CA ASP A 288 15.36 2.66 0.10
C ASP A 288 16.28 3.44 1.05
N GLU A 289 15.77 3.83 2.23
CA GLU A 289 16.56 4.52 3.25
C GLU A 289 17.77 3.69 3.70
N THR A 290 17.57 2.39 3.91
CA THR A 290 18.65 1.49 4.34
C THR A 290 19.72 1.31 3.27
N LEU A 291 19.32 1.11 2.01
CA LEU A 291 20.27 0.93 0.90
C LEU A 291 21.07 2.21 0.64
N SER A 292 20.47 3.39 0.80
CA SER A 292 21.20 4.66 0.75
C SER A 292 22.35 4.68 1.75
N PHE A 293 22.09 4.24 2.98
CA PHE A 293 23.13 4.11 4.01
C PHE A 293 24.17 3.02 3.66
N LEU A 294 23.73 1.83 3.31
CA LEU A 294 24.61 0.68 3.04
C LEU A 294 25.54 0.95 1.84
N ASN A 295 25.01 1.54 0.77
CA ASN A 295 25.78 1.88 -0.43
C ASN A 295 26.87 2.93 -0.13
N ALA A 296 26.58 3.89 0.75
CA ALA A 296 27.60 4.82 1.25
C ALA A 296 28.70 4.12 2.07
N HIS A 297 28.47 2.89 2.52
CA HIS A 297 29.42 2.05 3.26
C HIS A 297 29.97 0.87 2.44
N GLY A 298 29.90 0.94 1.11
CA GLY A 298 30.56 0.00 0.21
C GLY A 298 29.71 -1.17 -0.29
N TYR A 299 28.41 -1.21 0.00
CA TYR A 299 27.48 -2.15 -0.63
C TYR A 299 27.22 -1.73 -2.09
N LYS A 300 26.85 -2.72 -2.90
CA LYS A 300 26.39 -2.50 -4.28
C LYS A 300 24.99 -3.09 -4.40
N ALA A 301 24.01 -2.35 -3.89
CA ALA A 301 22.65 -2.84 -3.76
C ALA A 301 21.63 -1.85 -4.31
N GLY A 302 20.49 -2.39 -4.75
CA GLY A 302 19.33 -1.62 -5.19
C GLY A 302 18.03 -2.30 -4.80
N VAL A 303 16.93 -1.62 -5.03
CA VAL A 303 15.58 -2.14 -4.85
C VAL A 303 14.73 -1.88 -6.08
N ILE A 304 13.91 -2.86 -6.47
CA ILE A 304 12.76 -2.65 -7.34
C ILE A 304 11.52 -2.53 -6.45
N LYS A 305 10.91 -1.35 -6.52
CA LYS A 305 9.61 -1.05 -5.90
C LYS A 305 8.52 -1.47 -6.87
N VAL A 306 7.76 -2.53 -6.53
CA VAL A 306 6.66 -3.01 -7.38
C VAL A 306 5.41 -2.21 -7.06
N ARG A 307 4.90 -1.47 -8.05
CA ARG A 307 3.62 -0.75 -7.91
C ARG A 307 2.49 -1.49 -8.60
N LEU A 308 2.63 -1.84 -9.88
CA LEU A 308 1.64 -2.69 -10.55
C LEU A 308 2.04 -4.16 -10.44
N TYR A 309 1.36 -4.88 -9.53
CA TYR A 309 1.62 -6.31 -9.33
C TYR A 309 0.80 -7.19 -10.27
N ARG A 310 -0.41 -6.78 -10.65
CA ARG A 310 -1.27 -7.44 -11.65
C ARG A 310 -1.89 -6.39 -12.59
N PRO A 311 -1.89 -6.62 -13.90
CA PRO A 311 -1.10 -7.63 -14.63
C PRO A 311 0.41 -7.46 -14.39
N PHE A 312 1.15 -8.58 -14.29
CA PHE A 312 2.59 -8.53 -14.05
C PHE A 312 3.34 -8.33 -15.38
N ASP A 313 3.88 -7.15 -15.58
CA ASP A 313 4.72 -6.86 -16.75
C ASP A 313 6.16 -7.34 -16.52
N ALA A 314 6.40 -8.60 -16.87
CA ALA A 314 7.72 -9.22 -16.70
C ALA A 314 8.82 -8.46 -17.46
N LYS A 315 8.50 -7.91 -18.66
CA LYS A 315 9.49 -7.15 -19.44
C LYS A 315 9.86 -5.85 -18.73
N ALA A 316 8.88 -5.09 -18.26
CA ALA A 316 9.14 -3.85 -17.52
C ALA A 316 9.97 -4.09 -16.24
N MET A 317 9.69 -5.18 -15.52
CA MET A 317 10.48 -5.58 -14.35
C MET A 317 11.93 -5.92 -14.71
N ILE A 318 12.15 -6.68 -15.78
CA ILE A 318 13.50 -7.04 -16.24
C ILE A 318 14.27 -5.83 -16.77
N ASP A 319 13.60 -4.96 -17.53
CA ASP A 319 14.21 -3.74 -18.06
C ASP A 319 14.66 -2.75 -16.97
N ALA A 320 14.02 -2.81 -15.79
CA ALA A 320 14.39 -2.00 -14.63
C ALA A 320 15.65 -2.52 -13.89
N LEU A 321 16.10 -3.77 -14.14
CA LEU A 321 17.27 -4.33 -13.47
C LEU A 321 18.59 -3.76 -14.01
N PRO A 322 19.54 -3.39 -13.14
CA PRO A 322 20.91 -3.14 -13.57
C PRO A 322 21.55 -4.37 -14.21
N ALA A 323 22.33 -4.18 -15.26
CA ALA A 323 23.00 -5.28 -15.97
C ALA A 323 24.02 -6.07 -15.10
N SER A 324 24.46 -5.49 -14.00
CA SER A 324 25.44 -6.06 -13.04
C SER A 324 24.84 -7.02 -12.02
N VAL A 325 23.50 -7.18 -11.98
CA VAL A 325 22.80 -7.97 -10.95
C VAL A 325 23.20 -9.44 -11.00
N LYS A 326 23.59 -9.97 -9.86
CA LYS A 326 23.94 -11.39 -9.66
C LYS A 326 22.89 -12.13 -8.83
N THR A 327 22.29 -11.43 -7.85
CA THR A 327 21.28 -12.01 -6.95
C THR A 327 20.11 -11.06 -6.79
N ILE A 328 18.90 -11.59 -6.89
CA ILE A 328 17.65 -10.93 -6.55
C ILE A 328 17.12 -11.56 -5.26
N ALA A 329 16.84 -10.73 -4.24
CA ALA A 329 16.19 -11.15 -3.01
C ALA A 329 14.76 -10.61 -3.01
N VAL A 330 13.78 -11.48 -3.19
CA VAL A 330 12.36 -11.11 -3.23
C VAL A 330 11.79 -11.17 -1.81
N LEU A 331 11.11 -10.12 -1.40
CA LEU A 331 10.49 -10.01 -0.09
C LEU A 331 8.95 -10.01 -0.22
N ASP A 332 8.35 -11.06 0.29
CA ASP A 332 6.89 -11.25 0.34
C ASP A 332 6.37 -11.04 1.77
N ARG A 333 5.39 -10.15 1.94
CA ARG A 333 4.69 -9.91 3.21
C ARG A 333 3.45 -10.81 3.33
N THR A 334 3.62 -12.07 2.97
CA THR A 334 2.57 -13.09 2.96
C THR A 334 3.15 -14.46 3.21
N LYS A 335 2.28 -15.43 3.50
CA LYS A 335 2.64 -16.85 3.56
C LYS A 335 1.57 -17.66 2.84
N GLU A 336 1.98 -18.41 1.82
CA GLU A 336 1.14 -19.35 1.10
C GLU A 336 1.55 -20.79 1.47
N PRO A 337 0.84 -21.46 2.40
CA PRO A 337 1.22 -22.79 2.86
C PRO A 337 1.22 -23.81 1.72
N GLY A 338 2.29 -24.58 1.59
CA GLY A 338 2.44 -25.63 0.58
C GLY A 338 2.91 -25.16 -0.80
N ALA A 339 3.06 -23.85 -1.03
CA ALA A 339 3.65 -23.34 -2.26
C ALA A 339 5.17 -23.50 -2.32
N GLN A 340 5.74 -23.50 -3.52
CA GLN A 340 7.19 -23.55 -3.74
C GLN A 340 7.90 -22.23 -3.38
N GLY A 341 7.15 -21.22 -3.03
CA GLY A 341 7.55 -19.88 -2.62
C GLY A 341 6.33 -18.97 -2.64
N GLU A 342 6.48 -17.79 -2.13
CA GLU A 342 5.39 -16.81 -2.07
C GLU A 342 5.13 -16.19 -3.46
N PRO A 343 3.97 -15.54 -3.66
CA PRO A 343 3.51 -15.12 -4.99
C PRO A 343 4.47 -14.20 -5.74
N LEU A 344 5.01 -13.16 -5.11
CA LEU A 344 5.93 -12.24 -5.79
C LEU A 344 7.24 -12.95 -6.17
N TYR A 345 7.77 -13.78 -5.27
CA TYR A 345 8.94 -14.60 -5.56
C TYR A 345 8.72 -15.49 -6.80
N GLN A 346 7.58 -16.18 -6.90
CA GLN A 346 7.26 -17.03 -8.03
C GLN A 346 7.18 -16.24 -9.34
N ASP A 347 6.57 -15.07 -9.34
CA ASP A 347 6.47 -14.20 -10.52
C ASP A 347 7.85 -13.70 -10.97
N VAL A 348 8.71 -13.29 -10.03
CA VAL A 348 10.08 -12.86 -10.35
C VAL A 348 10.93 -14.00 -10.89
N VAL A 349 10.84 -15.21 -10.29
CA VAL A 349 11.54 -16.41 -10.80
C VAL A 349 11.09 -16.70 -12.23
N THR A 350 9.79 -16.66 -12.50
CA THR A 350 9.23 -16.90 -13.82
C THR A 350 9.74 -15.85 -14.83
N ALA A 351 9.73 -14.57 -14.46
CA ALA A 351 10.20 -13.49 -15.32
C ALA A 351 11.69 -13.63 -15.67
N VAL A 352 12.53 -13.89 -14.66
CA VAL A 352 14.00 -14.09 -14.85
C VAL A 352 14.27 -15.31 -15.74
N HIS A 353 13.56 -16.42 -15.50
CA HIS A 353 13.71 -17.64 -16.31
C HIS A 353 13.27 -17.42 -17.75
N THR A 354 12.12 -16.81 -17.95
CA THR A 354 11.58 -16.54 -19.30
C THR A 354 12.47 -15.57 -20.10
N ALA A 355 13.11 -14.62 -19.41
CA ALA A 355 14.08 -13.72 -20.03
C ALA A 355 15.44 -14.39 -20.32
N GLY A 356 15.64 -15.64 -19.93
CA GLY A 356 16.90 -16.38 -20.13
C GLY A 356 18.08 -15.83 -19.32
N LEU A 357 17.83 -15.12 -18.22
CA LEU A 357 18.87 -14.51 -17.40
C LEU A 357 19.43 -15.51 -16.39
N ASN A 358 20.76 -15.51 -16.24
CA ASN A 358 21.44 -16.32 -15.21
C ASN A 358 21.63 -15.51 -13.93
N ILE A 359 20.52 -15.16 -13.28
CA ILE A 359 20.48 -14.42 -12.02
C ILE A 359 19.94 -15.35 -10.94
N LYS A 360 20.61 -15.40 -9.78
CA LYS A 360 20.10 -16.14 -8.63
C LYS A 360 18.91 -15.40 -8.01
N VAL A 361 17.81 -16.09 -7.77
CA VAL A 361 16.63 -15.53 -7.10
C VAL A 361 16.40 -16.27 -5.79
N ILE A 362 16.35 -15.53 -4.68
CA ILE A 362 16.02 -16.05 -3.34
C ILE A 362 14.77 -15.37 -2.82
N GLY A 363 13.99 -16.06 -1.98
CA GLY A 363 12.71 -15.58 -1.46
C GLY A 363 12.68 -15.46 0.05
N GLY A 364 12.18 -14.35 0.57
CA GLY A 364 12.08 -14.09 2.00
C GLY A 364 10.67 -13.67 2.43
N ARG A 365 10.23 -14.23 3.55
CA ARG A 365 9.00 -13.81 4.23
C ARG A 365 9.35 -12.87 5.36
N TYR A 366 8.57 -11.79 5.47
CA TYR A 366 8.74 -10.78 6.52
C TYR A 366 7.40 -10.19 6.93
N GLY A 367 7.35 -9.54 8.08
CA GLY A 367 6.35 -8.53 8.41
C GLY A 367 4.90 -9.00 8.58
N LEU A 368 4.63 -10.33 8.67
CA LEU A 368 3.27 -10.82 8.89
C LEU A 368 2.70 -10.22 10.18
N SER A 369 1.41 -9.86 10.13
CA SER A 369 0.71 -9.31 11.28
C SER A 369 1.41 -8.07 11.88
N SER A 370 1.88 -7.17 11.04
CA SER A 370 2.67 -5.97 11.40
C SER A 370 3.90 -6.27 12.26
N LYS A 371 4.47 -7.48 12.13
CA LYS A 371 5.81 -7.73 12.70
C LYS A 371 6.77 -6.72 12.11
N GLU A 372 7.60 -6.12 12.95
CA GLU A 372 8.53 -5.07 12.53
C GLU A 372 9.41 -5.51 11.37
N PHE A 373 9.68 -4.57 10.48
CA PHE A 373 10.69 -4.68 9.43
C PHE A 373 11.52 -3.40 9.44
N ASP A 374 12.79 -3.50 9.79
CA ASP A 374 13.66 -2.36 10.05
C ASP A 374 15.00 -2.45 9.27
N PRO A 375 15.82 -1.39 9.31
CA PRO A 375 17.09 -1.35 8.60
C PRO A 375 18.05 -2.51 8.91
N ALA A 376 18.06 -3.04 10.13
CA ALA A 376 18.92 -4.18 10.47
C ALA A 376 18.49 -5.46 9.74
N MET A 377 17.21 -5.63 9.53
CA MET A 377 16.65 -6.75 8.78
C MET A 377 16.94 -6.61 7.29
N VAL A 378 16.85 -5.41 6.72
CA VAL A 378 17.25 -5.15 5.33
C VAL A 378 18.72 -5.47 5.12
N LYS A 379 19.59 -5.04 6.05
CA LYS A 379 21.02 -5.39 6.00
C LYS A 379 21.23 -6.90 6.01
N ALA A 380 20.53 -7.63 6.87
CA ALA A 380 20.64 -9.09 6.94
C ALA A 380 20.22 -9.77 5.62
N VAL A 381 19.20 -9.26 4.94
CA VAL A 381 18.80 -9.73 3.61
C VAL A 381 19.90 -9.48 2.58
N CYS A 382 20.52 -8.29 2.59
CA CYS A 382 21.65 -7.97 1.72
C CYS A 382 22.84 -8.89 1.99
N ASP A 383 23.19 -9.10 3.26
CA ASP A 383 24.28 -9.99 3.68
C ASP A 383 24.02 -11.44 3.24
N GLU A 384 22.78 -11.91 3.34
CA GLU A 384 22.40 -13.24 2.86
C GLU A 384 22.55 -13.35 1.34
N ALA A 385 22.07 -12.35 0.60
CA ALA A 385 22.13 -12.32 -0.86
C ALA A 385 23.56 -12.27 -1.42
N MET A 386 24.52 -11.76 -0.64
CA MET A 386 25.97 -11.73 -0.99
C MET A 386 26.66 -13.07 -0.81
N LYS A 387 26.08 -14.02 -0.08
CA LYS A 387 26.73 -15.31 0.17
C LYS A 387 26.90 -16.10 -1.12
N PRO A 388 27.98 -16.88 -1.27
CA PRO A 388 28.12 -17.80 -2.41
C PRO A 388 26.99 -18.82 -2.50
N SER A 389 26.47 -19.25 -1.34
CA SER A 389 25.35 -20.19 -1.20
C SER A 389 24.32 -19.63 -0.23
N PRO A 390 23.50 -18.66 -0.67
CA PRO A 390 22.44 -18.12 0.18
C PRO A 390 21.31 -19.13 0.40
N LYS A 391 20.55 -18.96 1.48
CA LYS A 391 19.30 -19.68 1.68
C LYS A 391 18.34 -19.39 0.53
N GLN A 392 17.82 -20.42 -0.13
CA GLN A 392 16.86 -20.28 -1.22
C GLN A 392 15.53 -19.67 -0.75
N GLN A 393 15.10 -20.06 0.46
CA GLN A 393 13.98 -19.51 1.18
C GLN A 393 14.42 -19.13 2.59
N PHE A 394 13.96 -17.97 3.08
CA PHE A 394 14.27 -17.49 4.42
C PHE A 394 13.10 -16.76 5.06
N THR A 395 13.20 -16.52 6.35
CA THR A 395 12.38 -15.58 7.10
C THR A 395 13.27 -14.52 7.75
N VAL A 396 12.75 -13.32 7.99
CA VAL A 396 13.46 -12.27 8.72
C VAL A 396 12.52 -11.58 9.70
N GLY A 397 13.04 -11.21 10.86
CA GLY A 397 12.27 -10.54 11.92
C GLY A 397 11.64 -11.46 12.94
N ILE A 398 11.82 -12.78 12.82
CA ILE A 398 11.39 -13.80 13.79
C ILE A 398 12.55 -14.76 14.11
N ASP A 399 12.41 -15.52 15.17
CA ASP A 399 13.26 -16.65 15.49
C ASP A 399 12.45 -17.92 15.22
N ASP A 400 12.68 -18.55 14.05
CA ASP A 400 11.99 -19.78 13.64
C ASP A 400 12.78 -21.00 14.16
N ASP A 401 12.28 -21.60 15.21
CA ASP A 401 12.84 -22.77 15.87
C ASP A 401 12.32 -24.11 15.31
N VAL A 402 11.47 -24.06 14.28
CA VAL A 402 10.87 -25.24 13.65
C VAL A 402 11.57 -25.59 12.34
N THR A 403 11.67 -24.63 11.41
CA THR A 403 12.27 -24.85 10.08
C THR A 403 13.64 -24.20 9.92
N HIS A 404 14.07 -23.40 10.89
CA HIS A 404 15.39 -22.74 10.95
C HIS A 404 15.71 -21.88 9.72
N LEU A 405 14.70 -21.25 9.13
CA LEU A 405 14.85 -20.40 7.97
C LEU A 405 15.21 -18.95 8.31
N SER A 406 15.11 -18.56 9.57
CA SER A 406 15.35 -17.17 9.99
C SER A 406 16.79 -16.73 9.70
N LEU A 407 16.90 -15.48 9.27
CA LEU A 407 18.17 -14.78 9.18
C LEU A 407 18.51 -14.15 10.53
N ASP A 408 19.75 -14.29 10.95
CA ASP A 408 20.29 -13.54 12.09
C ASP A 408 20.51 -12.09 11.66
N TYR A 409 20.24 -11.14 12.57
CA TYR A 409 20.47 -9.72 12.36
C TYR A 409 20.83 -9.02 13.66
N ASP A 410 21.53 -7.90 13.56
CA ASP A 410 21.88 -7.09 14.72
C ASP A 410 20.66 -6.34 15.24
N LYS A 411 20.07 -6.83 16.32
CA LYS A 411 18.84 -6.29 16.91
C LYS A 411 19.05 -4.96 17.64
N THR A 412 20.30 -4.62 18.01
CA THR A 412 20.62 -3.57 18.98
C THR A 412 21.56 -2.48 18.51
N HIS A 413 22.55 -2.79 17.69
CA HIS A 413 23.63 -1.85 17.38
C HIS A 413 23.52 -1.24 15.97
N PHE A 414 22.86 -1.95 15.04
CA PHE A 414 22.64 -1.41 13.71
C PHE A 414 21.41 -0.50 13.72
N ILE A 415 21.65 0.80 13.90
CA ILE A 415 20.64 1.84 13.95
C ILE A 415 20.97 2.91 12.93
N ILE A 416 20.06 3.16 12.00
CA ILE A 416 20.11 4.30 11.10
C ILE A 416 19.28 5.42 11.72
N THR A 417 19.87 6.59 11.88
CA THR A 417 19.17 7.79 12.30
C THR A 417 19.16 8.75 11.12
N PRO A 418 17.98 9.10 10.58
CA PRO A 418 17.91 10.11 9.52
C PRO A 418 18.52 11.42 10.00
N PRO A 419 19.39 12.07 9.20
CA PRO A 419 19.99 13.33 9.58
C PRO A 419 18.91 14.43 9.68
N ASP A 420 19.06 15.33 10.64
CA ASP A 420 18.19 16.49 10.86
C ASP A 420 16.73 16.14 11.20
N VAL A 421 16.47 14.92 11.67
CA VAL A 421 15.14 14.46 12.11
C VAL A 421 15.11 14.31 13.62
N VAL A 422 14.16 14.99 14.26
CA VAL A 422 13.85 14.80 15.68
C VAL A 422 12.91 13.62 15.83
N GLN A 423 13.19 12.72 16.78
CA GLN A 423 12.45 11.49 17.03
C GLN A 423 11.92 11.44 18.47
N CYS A 424 10.61 11.30 18.61
CA CYS A 424 9.93 11.31 19.91
C CYS A 424 9.06 10.06 20.09
N GLU A 425 9.05 9.49 21.30
CA GLU A 425 8.17 8.40 21.69
C GLU A 425 7.28 8.82 22.88
N PHE A 426 6.00 8.46 22.83
CA PHE A 426 5.03 8.75 23.88
C PHE A 426 4.34 7.45 24.32
N TYR A 427 4.54 7.06 25.55
CA TYR A 427 3.93 5.89 26.15
C TYR A 427 2.66 6.31 26.90
N GLY A 428 1.52 5.79 26.48
CA GLY A 428 0.21 6.06 27.04
C GLY A 428 -0.65 4.82 27.21
N MET A 429 -1.80 5.01 27.80
CA MET A 429 -2.85 3.99 27.91
C MET A 429 -3.99 4.31 26.95
N GLY A 430 -4.62 3.29 26.38
CA GLY A 430 -5.79 3.49 25.54
C GLY A 430 -6.83 4.40 26.18
N SER A 431 -7.29 5.40 25.45
CA SER A 431 -8.25 6.44 25.87
C SER A 431 -7.75 7.47 26.90
N ASP A 432 -6.43 7.59 27.12
CA ASP A 432 -5.86 8.61 28.03
C ASP A 432 -5.55 9.96 27.33
N GLY A 433 -5.80 10.05 26.02
CA GLY A 433 -5.55 11.25 25.21
C GLY A 433 -4.17 11.33 24.56
N THR A 434 -3.21 10.46 24.90
CA THR A 434 -1.84 10.49 24.38
C THR A 434 -1.78 10.41 22.84
N VAL A 435 -2.57 9.53 22.22
CA VAL A 435 -2.65 9.39 20.76
C VAL A 435 -3.20 10.68 20.12
N GLY A 436 -4.26 11.25 20.68
CA GLY A 436 -4.85 12.51 20.22
C GLY A 436 -3.88 13.68 20.32
N ALA A 437 -3.14 13.79 21.43
CA ALA A 437 -2.13 14.81 21.65
C ALA A 437 -0.98 14.69 20.63
N THR A 438 -0.51 13.47 20.35
CA THR A 438 0.54 13.24 19.34
C THR A 438 0.06 13.58 17.94
N ARG A 439 -1.19 13.23 17.56
CA ARG A 439 -1.81 13.64 16.28
C ARG A 439 -1.86 15.15 16.14
N GLN A 440 -2.28 15.84 17.21
CA GLN A 440 -2.34 17.29 17.22
C GLN A 440 -0.95 17.92 17.14
N ALA A 441 0.05 17.40 17.86
CA ALA A 441 1.43 17.86 17.78
C ALA A 441 1.99 17.72 16.35
N ALA A 442 1.79 16.57 15.71
CA ALA A 442 2.17 16.35 14.33
C ALA A 442 1.52 17.38 13.39
N SER A 443 0.20 17.64 13.57
CA SER A 443 -0.54 18.62 12.78
C SER A 443 -0.03 20.06 12.98
N ILE A 444 0.28 20.45 14.21
CA ILE A 444 0.84 21.77 14.51
C ILE A 444 2.21 21.92 13.87
N ILE A 445 3.09 20.92 14.03
CA ILE A 445 4.45 20.95 13.46
C ILE A 445 4.37 21.03 11.93
N GLY A 446 3.61 20.15 11.28
CA GLY A 446 3.51 20.14 9.83
C GLY A 446 2.90 21.41 9.23
N ASN A 447 1.86 21.97 9.88
CA ASN A 447 1.13 23.10 9.34
C ASN A 447 1.73 24.48 9.73
N ALA A 448 2.35 24.59 10.93
CA ALA A 448 2.78 25.89 11.45
C ALA A 448 4.27 26.18 11.27
N THR A 449 5.11 25.15 11.10
CA THR A 449 6.57 25.33 11.07
C THR A 449 7.18 25.12 9.67
N GLY A 450 6.41 24.61 8.71
CA GLY A 450 6.91 24.21 7.39
C GLY A 450 7.77 22.94 7.40
N MET A 451 7.93 22.30 8.56
CA MET A 451 8.61 21.00 8.68
C MET A 451 7.70 19.87 8.18
N TYR A 452 8.32 18.77 7.76
CA TYR A 452 7.63 17.53 7.49
C TYR A 452 7.51 16.74 8.78
N ALA A 453 6.32 16.21 9.05
CA ALA A 453 6.05 15.40 10.22
C ALA A 453 5.50 14.02 9.80
N GLN A 454 5.88 12.99 10.55
CA GLN A 454 5.37 11.63 10.46
C GLN A 454 4.97 11.17 11.86
N ALA A 455 3.77 10.62 12.02
CA ALA A 455 3.36 10.03 13.28
C ALA A 455 2.81 8.61 13.06
N TYR A 456 3.30 7.66 13.83
CA TYR A 456 2.88 6.26 13.80
C TYR A 456 2.42 5.81 15.19
N PHE A 457 1.36 4.99 15.23
CA PHE A 457 0.69 4.61 16.46
C PHE A 457 0.64 3.09 16.60
N GLN A 458 1.18 2.59 17.70
CA GLN A 458 1.10 1.19 18.06
C GLN A 458 0.02 1.01 19.13
N TYR A 459 -0.80 -0.01 18.94
CA TYR A 459 -1.87 -0.35 19.86
C TYR A 459 -1.67 -1.77 20.40
N SER A 460 -2.04 -1.98 21.65
CA SER A 460 -2.27 -3.33 22.15
C SER A 460 -3.51 -3.93 21.50
N ALA A 461 -3.51 -5.24 21.25
CA ALA A 461 -4.69 -5.95 20.75
C ALA A 461 -5.90 -5.92 21.72
N LYS A 462 -5.72 -5.46 22.96
CA LYS A 462 -6.80 -5.32 23.94
C LYS A 462 -7.66 -4.10 23.63
N LYS A 463 -8.99 -4.27 23.63
CA LYS A 463 -9.95 -3.20 23.31
C LYS A 463 -9.95 -2.04 24.33
N SER A 464 -9.63 -2.29 25.60
CA SER A 464 -9.56 -1.25 26.63
C SER A 464 -8.41 -1.51 27.60
N GLY A 465 -7.84 -0.44 28.17
CA GLY A 465 -6.73 -0.50 29.12
C GLY A 465 -5.42 -1.05 28.51
N GLY A 466 -5.34 -1.18 27.19
CA GLY A 466 -4.13 -1.55 26.49
C GLY A 466 -3.13 -0.40 26.47
N TYR A 467 -1.85 -0.71 26.29
CA TYR A 467 -0.84 0.33 26.06
C TYR A 467 -0.95 0.92 24.65
N THR A 468 -0.53 2.16 24.52
CA THR A 468 -0.27 2.82 23.24
C THR A 468 1.16 3.35 23.24
N ILE A 469 1.85 3.23 22.11
CA ILE A 469 3.13 3.88 21.88
C ILE A 469 2.98 4.72 20.62
N SER A 470 3.02 6.04 20.80
CA SER A 470 2.97 6.98 19.68
C SER A 470 4.38 7.41 19.34
N GLN A 471 4.73 7.36 18.08
CA GLN A 471 6.03 7.77 17.56
C GLN A 471 5.85 8.97 16.65
N LEU A 472 6.66 10.00 16.84
CA LEU A 472 6.62 11.24 16.08
C LEU A 472 8.03 11.55 15.57
N ARG A 473 8.15 11.71 14.26
CA ARG A 473 9.35 12.23 13.60
C ARG A 473 9.02 13.52 12.90
N PHE A 474 9.95 14.47 12.93
CA PHE A 474 9.81 15.71 12.16
C PHE A 474 11.16 16.29 11.79
N GLY A 475 11.23 16.97 10.65
CA GLY A 475 12.45 17.55 10.14
C GLY A 475 12.23 18.43 8.91
N PRO A 476 13.29 19.00 8.34
CA PRO A 476 13.22 19.93 7.20
C PRO A 476 12.93 19.25 5.87
N ARG A 477 13.00 17.90 5.81
CA ARG A 477 12.80 17.09 4.61
C ARG A 477 11.70 16.04 4.85
N PRO A 478 11.09 15.48 3.79
CA PRO A 478 10.15 14.36 3.93
C PRO A 478 10.74 13.22 4.76
N VAL A 479 9.93 12.69 5.68
CA VAL A 479 10.31 11.57 6.54
C VAL A 479 9.78 10.30 5.92
N THR A 480 10.67 9.40 5.50
CA THR A 480 10.35 8.13 4.83
C THR A 480 10.59 6.90 5.72
N SER A 481 10.99 7.12 6.98
CA SER A 481 11.34 6.06 7.95
C SER A 481 10.11 5.25 8.37
N ALA A 482 9.74 4.25 7.57
CA ALA A 482 8.57 3.38 7.81
C ALA A 482 8.88 2.24 8.81
N TYR A 483 9.58 2.54 9.90
CA TYR A 483 9.95 1.62 10.98
C TYR A 483 9.95 2.32 12.34
N ARG A 484 10.02 1.53 13.42
CA ARG A 484 9.96 2.06 14.79
C ARG A 484 11.22 2.85 15.16
N ILE A 485 11.04 3.85 16.01
CA ILE A 485 12.15 4.61 16.58
C ILE A 485 12.98 3.70 17.48
N LYS A 486 14.30 3.71 17.28
CA LYS A 486 15.28 3.01 18.12
C LYS A 486 16.31 3.97 18.74
N ASN A 487 16.21 5.26 18.44
CA ASN A 487 17.16 6.28 18.90
C ASN A 487 16.40 7.60 19.08
N ALA A 488 15.65 7.70 20.18
CA ALA A 488 14.77 8.82 20.47
C ALA A 488 15.50 10.02 21.07
N ASP A 489 15.16 11.23 20.62
CA ASP A 489 15.55 12.50 21.22
C ASP A 489 14.75 12.79 22.49
N TYR A 490 13.49 12.36 22.49
CA TYR A 490 12.54 12.63 23.56
C TYR A 490 11.66 11.41 23.81
N ILE A 491 11.51 11.02 25.07
CA ILE A 491 10.59 9.97 25.51
C ILE A 491 9.69 10.51 26.60
N CYS A 492 8.38 10.37 26.43
CA CYS A 492 7.37 10.75 27.42
C CYS A 492 6.61 9.52 27.91
N CYS A 493 6.44 9.40 29.21
CA CYS A 493 5.67 8.33 29.83
C CYS A 493 4.49 8.91 30.62
N ASN A 494 3.28 8.81 30.07
CA ASN A 494 2.06 9.36 30.67
C ASN A 494 1.41 8.44 31.72
N LYS A 495 1.96 7.24 31.94
CA LYS A 495 1.44 6.26 32.90
C LYS A 495 2.55 5.80 33.84
N SER A 496 2.50 6.21 35.12
CA SER A 496 3.56 5.96 36.08
C SER A 496 3.97 4.50 36.24
N ASN A 497 3.03 3.55 36.22
CA ASN A 497 3.35 2.12 36.34
C ASN A 497 4.09 1.54 35.12
N TYR A 498 4.17 2.26 33.98
CA TYR A 498 4.91 1.82 32.79
C TYR A 498 6.42 1.90 33.01
N VAL A 499 6.90 2.71 33.95
CA VAL A 499 8.33 2.76 34.35
C VAL A 499 8.83 1.39 34.82
N HIS A 500 7.95 0.57 35.41
CA HIS A 500 8.27 -0.78 35.88
C HIS A 500 7.91 -1.89 34.89
N ARG A 501 7.16 -1.54 33.84
CA ARG A 501 6.63 -2.51 32.85
C ARG A 501 7.40 -2.54 31.54
N PHE A 502 7.93 -1.41 31.13
CA PHE A 502 8.65 -1.24 29.88
C PHE A 502 10.08 -0.76 30.14
N THR A 503 11.00 -1.15 29.26
CA THR A 503 12.39 -0.66 29.27
C THR A 503 12.43 0.69 28.54
N LEU A 504 11.77 1.70 29.12
CA LEU A 504 11.51 3.00 28.45
C LEU A 504 12.78 3.67 27.92
N LEU A 505 13.88 3.56 28.62
CA LEU A 505 15.13 4.24 28.27
C LEU A 505 16.01 3.44 27.28
N SER A 506 15.59 2.25 26.86
CA SER A 506 16.38 1.46 25.89
C SER A 506 16.52 2.14 24.53
N ASN A 507 15.57 2.99 24.17
CA ASN A 507 15.52 3.68 22.89
C ASN A 507 15.95 5.16 22.97
N ILE A 508 16.36 5.65 24.13
CA ILE A 508 16.80 7.06 24.24
C ILE A 508 18.27 7.19 23.83
N LYS A 509 18.58 8.20 23.06
CA LYS A 509 19.97 8.50 22.72
C LYS A 509 20.68 9.25 23.84
N GLN A 510 22.01 9.23 23.83
CA GLN A 510 22.81 9.98 24.79
C GLN A 510 22.47 11.49 24.69
N GLY A 511 22.12 12.10 25.82
CA GLY A 511 21.68 13.50 25.88
C GLY A 511 20.19 13.70 25.52
N GLY A 512 19.43 12.63 25.29
CA GLY A 512 17.98 12.70 25.09
C GLY A 512 17.24 13.08 26.36
N ILE A 513 16.00 13.53 26.23
CA ILE A 513 15.14 14.02 27.31
C ILE A 513 14.09 12.95 27.64
N PHE A 514 13.93 12.66 28.95
CA PHE A 514 12.86 11.80 29.49
C PHE A 514 11.96 12.57 30.45
#